data_ef0283fca7be81648f3feadafa5d9a9c
#
_entry.id   ef0283fca7be81648f3feadafa5d9a9c
#
_cell.length_a   1.000
_cell.length_b   1.000
_cell.length_c   1.000
_cell.angle_alpha   90.00
_cell.angle_beta   90.00
_cell.angle_gamma   90.00
#
_symmetry.space_group_name_H-M   'P 1'
#
loop_
_entity.id
_entity.type
_entity.pdbx_description
1 polymer ?
#
loop_
_entity_poly.entity_id
_entity_poly.type
_entity_poly.pdbx_seq_one_letter_code
_entity_poly.pdbx_strand_id
1 'polypeptide(L)'
;MYRGYRIVAIVPTKGEKRHLEILLTYLRRSNMFDEIRLILNEGRIDDIAYVESLKSCTDTWINPYIKPWCGTWMIEALKDCQDSNTIYYKIDGDVVFVDTHAVERLINYRINNPEPFIVSANVVNNGVCNYYCQQAGVYDSKFWKLTCRSNDG
;
A
#
# COMPACT_ATOMS: atom_id res chain seq x y z
N MET A 1 -17.95 2.16 -5.79
CA MET A 1 -18.16 2.85 -4.47
C MET A 1 -18.56 1.83 -3.41
N TYR A 2 -17.98 1.91 -2.23
CA TYR A 2 -18.25 0.99 -1.13
C TYR A 2 -18.84 1.74 0.09
N ARG A 3 -20.05 1.39 0.52
CA ARG A 3 -20.78 2.02 1.66
C ARG A 3 -20.85 3.55 1.60
N GLY A 4 -20.99 4.12 0.40
CA GLY A 4 -21.06 5.55 0.16
C GLY A 4 -19.72 6.25 -0.09
N TYR A 5 -18.60 5.55 0.08
CA TYR A 5 -17.27 6.09 -0.17
C TYR A 5 -16.69 5.60 -1.50
N ARG A 6 -15.95 6.47 -2.16
CA ARG A 6 -15.02 6.07 -3.22
C ARG A 6 -13.77 5.49 -2.57
N ILE A 7 -13.26 4.37 -3.10
CA ILE A 7 -12.06 3.71 -2.58
C ILE A 7 -10.94 3.82 -3.62
N VAL A 8 -9.85 4.47 -3.25
CA VAL A 8 -8.71 4.72 -4.14
C VAL A 8 -7.45 4.12 -3.54
N ALA A 9 -6.83 3.19 -4.26
CA ALA A 9 -5.50 2.69 -3.88
C ALA A 9 -4.43 3.70 -4.31
N ILE A 10 -3.52 4.05 -3.41
CA ILE A 10 -2.33 4.86 -3.68
C ILE A 10 -1.12 3.94 -3.62
N VAL A 11 -0.49 3.69 -4.75
CA VAL A 11 0.62 2.75 -4.89
C VAL A 11 1.89 3.50 -5.30
N PRO A 12 2.70 3.95 -4.34
CA PRO A 12 4.04 4.44 -4.65
C PRO A 12 4.89 3.29 -5.20
N THR A 13 5.50 3.49 -6.35
CA THR A 13 6.28 2.44 -7.00
C THR A 13 7.48 3.02 -7.74
N LYS A 14 8.52 2.22 -7.86
CA LYS A 14 9.63 2.45 -8.79
C LYS A 14 9.40 1.78 -10.14
N GLY A 15 8.25 1.16 -10.32
CA GLY A 15 7.89 0.44 -11.53
C GLY A 15 8.27 -1.03 -11.54
N GLU A 16 8.88 -1.58 -10.50
CA GLU A 16 9.35 -2.98 -10.39
C GLU A 16 8.28 -3.97 -10.87
N LYS A 17 8.32 -4.29 -12.15
CA LYS A 17 7.28 -5.01 -12.89
C LYS A 17 6.78 -6.25 -12.16
N ARG A 18 7.71 -7.11 -11.68
CA ARG A 18 7.34 -8.40 -11.08
C ARG A 18 6.50 -8.25 -9.81
N HIS A 19 6.88 -7.31 -8.95
CA HIS A 19 6.15 -7.06 -7.71
C HIS A 19 4.82 -6.39 -8.01
N LEU A 20 4.85 -5.40 -8.89
CA LEU A 20 3.65 -4.63 -9.24
C LEU A 20 2.58 -5.51 -9.92
N GLU A 21 2.96 -6.46 -10.78
CA GLU A 21 2.02 -7.42 -11.40
C GLU A 21 1.30 -8.26 -10.33
N ILE A 22 2.04 -8.73 -9.32
CA ILE A 22 1.48 -9.49 -8.21
C ILE A 22 0.53 -8.62 -7.40
N LEU A 23 0.97 -7.44 -6.97
CA LEU A 23 0.16 -6.51 -6.20
C LEU A 23 -1.13 -6.13 -6.91
N LEU A 24 -1.04 -5.71 -8.18
CA LEU A 24 -2.22 -5.34 -8.98
C LEU A 24 -3.23 -6.49 -9.11
N THR A 25 -2.74 -7.73 -9.16
CA THR A 25 -3.59 -8.90 -9.16
C THR A 25 -4.41 -9.00 -7.85
N TYR A 26 -3.78 -8.77 -6.70
CA TYR A 26 -4.48 -8.75 -5.40
C TYR A 26 -5.48 -7.59 -5.31
N LEU A 27 -5.05 -6.38 -5.68
CA LEU A 27 -5.90 -5.20 -5.60
C LEU A 27 -7.16 -5.36 -6.47
N ARG A 28 -7.01 -5.82 -7.71
CA ARG A 28 -8.15 -6.06 -8.62
C ARG A 28 -9.06 -7.18 -8.14
N ARG A 29 -8.49 -8.28 -7.62
CA ARG A 29 -9.27 -9.40 -7.07
C ARG A 29 -10.08 -9.01 -5.85
N SER A 30 -9.63 -8.06 -5.06
CA SER A 30 -10.39 -7.58 -3.89
C SER A 30 -11.72 -6.94 -4.28
N ASN A 31 -11.83 -6.45 -5.50
CA ASN A 31 -13.01 -5.75 -6.05
C ASN A 31 -13.47 -4.56 -5.19
N MET A 32 -12.56 -4.01 -4.39
CA MET A 32 -12.86 -2.93 -3.45
C MET A 32 -12.52 -1.56 -4.00
N PHE A 33 -11.63 -1.49 -4.99
CA PHE A 33 -11.09 -0.22 -5.48
C PHE A 33 -11.84 0.29 -6.70
N ASP A 34 -12.27 1.54 -6.63
CA ASP A 34 -12.81 2.28 -7.78
C ASP A 34 -11.69 2.81 -8.68
N GLU A 35 -10.48 2.94 -8.13
CA GLU A 35 -9.31 3.46 -8.84
C GLU A 35 -8.02 2.97 -8.17
N ILE A 36 -7.00 2.69 -8.99
CA ILE A 36 -5.64 2.39 -8.54
C ILE A 36 -4.72 3.48 -9.10
N ARG A 37 -4.14 4.31 -8.22
CA ARG A 37 -3.20 5.36 -8.58
C ARG A 37 -1.77 4.87 -8.42
N LEU A 38 -1.07 4.66 -9.52
CA LEU A 38 0.35 4.37 -9.52
C LEU A 38 1.14 5.69 -9.46
N ILE A 39 1.90 5.89 -8.40
CA ILE A 39 2.76 7.04 -8.23
C ILE A 39 4.18 6.60 -8.59
N LEU A 40 4.56 6.81 -9.84
CA LEU A 40 5.87 6.40 -10.31
C LEU A 40 6.92 7.44 -9.86
N ASN A 41 7.93 6.94 -9.13
CA ASN A 41 9.04 7.75 -8.60
C ASN A 41 10.27 7.26 -9.27
N GLU A 42 10.78 7.07 -10.16
CA GLU A 42 12.02 6.49 -10.70
C GLU A 42 11.82 5.01 -11.10
N GLY A 43 12.55 4.57 -12.06
CA GLY A 43 12.47 3.17 -12.46
C GLY A 43 13.46 2.85 -13.60
N ARG A 44 13.64 1.57 -13.82
CA ARG A 44 14.37 1.07 -14.99
C ARG A 44 13.51 1.26 -16.25
N ILE A 45 14.14 1.39 -17.41
CA ILE A 45 13.43 1.62 -18.68
C ILE A 45 12.33 0.57 -18.93
N ASP A 46 12.65 -0.71 -18.68
CA ASP A 46 11.68 -1.80 -18.90
C ASP A 46 10.49 -1.74 -17.92
N ASP A 47 10.74 -1.33 -16.69
CA ASP A 47 9.72 -1.18 -15.67
C ASP A 47 8.82 0.04 -15.97
N ILE A 48 9.40 1.13 -16.45
CA ILE A 48 8.67 2.31 -16.92
C ILE A 48 7.75 1.94 -18.08
N ALA A 49 8.28 1.21 -19.08
CA ALA A 49 7.50 0.75 -20.22
C ALA A 49 6.32 -0.14 -19.81
N TYR A 50 6.51 -0.99 -18.79
CA TYR A 50 5.42 -1.76 -18.22
C TYR A 50 4.35 -0.86 -17.58
N VAL A 51 4.74 0.07 -16.73
CA VAL A 51 3.79 1.01 -16.09
C VAL A 51 3.04 1.81 -17.14
N GLU A 52 3.73 2.30 -18.16
CA GLU A 52 3.10 3.02 -19.28
C GLU A 52 2.07 2.16 -20.03
N SER A 53 2.32 0.86 -20.18
CA SER A 53 1.37 -0.07 -20.82
C SER A 53 0.05 -0.22 -20.01
N LEU A 54 0.06 0.08 -18.73
CA LEU A 54 -1.13 0.02 -17.86
C LEU A 54 -2.09 1.20 -18.06
N LYS A 55 -1.69 2.25 -18.76
CA LYS A 55 -2.55 3.43 -19.04
C LYS A 55 -3.83 3.08 -19.79
N SER A 56 -3.86 1.95 -20.50
CA SER A 56 -5.06 1.45 -21.18
C SER A 56 -6.08 0.81 -20.21
N CYS A 57 -5.70 0.55 -18.96
CA CYS A 57 -6.59 -0.04 -17.98
C CYS A 57 -7.49 1.04 -17.38
N THR A 58 -8.81 0.82 -17.39
CA THR A 58 -9.81 1.79 -16.93
C THR A 58 -9.77 2.05 -15.43
N ASP A 59 -9.24 1.10 -14.67
CA ASP A 59 -9.12 1.17 -13.20
C ASP A 59 -7.79 1.74 -12.73
N THR A 60 -6.87 2.05 -13.65
CA THR A 60 -5.49 2.42 -13.31
C THR A 60 -5.19 3.83 -13.78
N TRP A 61 -4.86 4.70 -12.85
CA TRP A 61 -4.35 6.03 -13.11
C TRP A 61 -2.85 6.09 -12.80
N ILE A 62 -2.08 6.66 -13.71
CA ILE A 62 -0.64 6.77 -13.57
C ILE A 62 -0.26 8.22 -13.44
N ASN A 63 0.38 8.59 -12.34
CA ASN A 63 0.99 9.89 -12.21
C ASN A 63 2.25 9.93 -13.10
N PRO A 64 2.29 10.75 -14.14
CA PRO A 64 3.46 10.91 -15.00
C PRO A 64 4.63 11.59 -14.29
N TYR A 65 4.52 11.89 -13.02
CA TYR A 65 5.51 12.60 -12.25
C TYR A 65 6.72 11.71 -11.96
N ILE A 66 7.62 11.63 -12.94
CA ILE A 66 8.97 11.08 -12.75
C ILE A 66 9.81 12.24 -12.21
N LYS A 67 9.85 12.39 -10.88
CA LYS A 67 10.88 13.23 -10.26
C LYS A 67 11.99 12.37 -9.71
N PRO A 68 13.26 12.81 -9.81
CA PRO A 68 14.34 12.16 -9.08
C PRO A 68 13.97 12.05 -7.60
N TRP A 69 14.38 10.96 -6.98
CA TRP A 69 14.09 10.68 -5.59
C TRP A 69 14.46 11.89 -4.71
N CYS A 70 13.47 12.60 -4.26
CA CYS A 70 13.59 13.60 -3.22
C CYS A 70 12.62 13.24 -2.11
N GLY A 71 12.98 13.42 -0.85
CA GLY A 71 12.15 13.03 0.29
C GLY A 71 10.75 13.67 0.32
N THR A 72 10.45 14.58 -0.60
CA THR A 72 9.14 15.25 -0.72
C THR A 72 8.19 14.63 -1.74
N TRP A 73 8.65 13.67 -2.55
CA TRP A 73 7.82 13.08 -3.62
C TRP A 73 6.52 12.46 -3.11
N MET A 74 6.55 11.83 -1.93
CA MET A 74 5.38 11.26 -1.31
C MET A 74 4.37 12.34 -0.88
N ILE A 75 4.86 13.47 -0.39
CA ILE A 75 4.02 14.62 -0.01
C ILE A 75 3.30 15.13 -1.25
N GLU A 76 4.02 15.29 -2.36
CA GLU A 76 3.42 15.70 -3.63
C GLU A 76 2.36 14.70 -4.13
N ALA A 77 2.65 13.41 -4.01
CA ALA A 77 1.71 12.34 -4.39
C ALA A 77 0.42 12.34 -3.55
N LEU A 78 0.50 12.76 -2.28
CA LEU A 78 -0.64 12.80 -1.38
C LEU A 78 -1.41 14.12 -1.39
N LYS A 79 -0.91 15.15 -2.04
CA LYS A 79 -1.61 16.47 -2.14
C LYS A 79 -3.00 16.36 -2.75
N ASP A 80 -3.21 15.42 -3.66
CA ASP A 80 -4.50 15.20 -4.33
C ASP A 80 -5.46 14.32 -3.51
N CYS A 81 -5.05 13.86 -2.33
CA CYS A 81 -5.84 13.02 -1.43
C CYS A 81 -6.68 13.88 -0.47
N GLN A 82 -7.55 14.76 -1.01
CA GLN A 82 -8.29 15.74 -0.22
C GLN A 82 -9.81 15.56 -0.22
N ASP A 83 -10.34 14.63 -1.02
CA ASP A 83 -11.77 14.38 -1.08
C ASP A 83 -12.24 13.65 0.19
N SER A 84 -13.13 14.28 0.95
CA SER A 84 -13.67 13.75 2.20
C SER A 84 -14.58 12.52 2.00
N ASN A 85 -15.09 12.31 0.80
CA ASN A 85 -15.92 11.16 0.46
C ASN A 85 -15.09 10.00 -0.13
N THR A 86 -13.76 10.13 -0.12
CA THR A 86 -12.84 9.12 -0.63
C THR A 86 -11.99 8.54 0.50
N ILE A 87 -11.90 7.22 0.56
CA ILE A 87 -10.93 6.51 1.39
C ILE A 87 -9.69 6.22 0.55
N TYR A 88 -8.57 6.76 0.95
CA TYR A 88 -7.29 6.55 0.31
C TYR A 88 -6.54 5.42 1.00
N TYR A 89 -6.33 4.33 0.27
CA TYR A 89 -5.64 3.13 0.74
C TYR A 89 -4.21 3.11 0.21
N LYS A 90 -3.24 3.51 1.04
CA LYS A 90 -1.82 3.50 0.66
C LYS A 90 -1.23 2.11 0.84
N ILE A 91 -0.59 1.59 -0.19
CA ILE A 91 0.15 0.33 -0.16
C ILE A 91 1.41 0.45 -1.03
N ASP A 92 2.54 -0.08 -0.54
CA ASP A 92 3.81 -0.02 -1.28
C ASP A 92 3.83 -0.98 -2.47
N GLY A 93 4.48 -0.56 -3.56
CA GLY A 93 4.48 -1.29 -4.83
C GLY A 93 5.26 -2.61 -4.82
N ASP A 94 6.04 -2.86 -3.78
CA ASP A 94 6.82 -4.09 -3.57
C ASP A 94 6.10 -5.14 -2.69
N VAL A 95 4.87 -4.88 -2.29
CA VAL A 95 4.06 -5.84 -1.55
C VAL A 95 3.65 -6.99 -2.47
N VAL A 96 4.04 -8.21 -2.11
CA VAL A 96 3.81 -9.43 -2.91
C VAL A 96 2.73 -10.35 -2.35
N PHE A 97 2.14 -10.00 -1.22
CA PHE A 97 1.05 -10.73 -0.62
C PHE A 97 0.11 -9.79 0.13
N VAL A 98 -1.18 -9.94 -0.14
CA VAL A 98 -2.26 -9.26 0.60
C VAL A 98 -3.32 -10.31 0.93
N ASP A 99 -3.65 -10.47 2.21
CA ASP A 99 -4.78 -11.32 2.61
C ASP A 99 -6.06 -10.84 1.92
N THR A 100 -6.83 -11.78 1.37
CA THR A 100 -8.03 -11.47 0.57
C THR A 100 -9.08 -10.66 1.33
N HIS A 101 -9.11 -10.77 2.66
CA HIS A 101 -10.05 -10.06 3.51
C HIS A 101 -9.43 -8.82 4.18
N ALA A 102 -8.09 -8.66 4.11
CA ALA A 102 -7.41 -7.56 4.82
C ALA A 102 -7.86 -6.19 4.31
N VAL A 103 -8.01 -6.04 3.00
CA VAL A 103 -8.43 -4.78 2.38
C VAL A 103 -9.82 -4.39 2.88
N GLU A 104 -10.78 -5.30 2.78
CA GLU A 104 -12.15 -5.05 3.21
C GLU A 104 -12.23 -4.76 4.71
N ARG A 105 -11.55 -5.56 5.55
CA ARG A 105 -11.53 -5.37 6.99
C ARG A 105 -10.97 -4.00 7.38
N LEU A 106 -9.89 -3.58 6.74
CA LEU A 106 -9.25 -2.30 7.04
C LEU A 106 -10.14 -1.11 6.62
N ILE A 107 -10.77 -1.19 5.45
CA ILE A 107 -11.72 -0.19 4.98
C ILE A 107 -12.94 -0.12 5.90
N ASN A 108 -13.53 -1.27 6.27
CA ASN A 108 -14.65 -1.32 7.19
C ASN A 108 -14.29 -0.76 8.58
N TYR A 109 -13.09 -1.09 9.07
CA TYR A 109 -12.62 -0.53 10.34
C TYR A 109 -12.52 0.99 10.25
N ARG A 110 -11.95 1.54 9.17
CA ARG A 110 -11.83 2.99 8.96
C ARG A 110 -13.20 3.68 8.89
N ILE A 111 -14.18 3.06 8.22
CA ILE A 111 -15.55 3.62 8.12
C ILE A 111 -16.24 3.64 9.48
N ASN A 112 -16.09 2.57 10.26
CA ASN A 112 -16.76 2.43 11.54
C ASN A 112 -16.06 3.20 12.68
N ASN A 113 -14.81 3.63 12.47
CA ASN A 113 -13.99 4.34 13.45
C ASN A 113 -13.37 5.58 12.78
N PRO A 114 -14.11 6.68 12.67
CA PRO A 114 -13.64 7.89 11.97
C PRO A 114 -12.59 8.69 12.75
N GLU A 115 -12.46 8.47 14.07
CA GLU A 115 -11.58 9.23 14.95
C GLU A 115 -10.09 9.14 14.60
N PRO A 116 -9.51 7.95 14.32
CA PRO A 116 -8.11 7.86 13.95
C PRO A 116 -7.84 8.54 12.59
N PHE A 117 -6.81 9.38 12.53
CA PHE A 117 -6.39 9.99 11.27
C PHE A 117 -5.88 8.95 10.26
N ILE A 118 -5.12 7.95 10.74
CA ILE A 118 -4.59 6.84 9.94
C ILE A 118 -4.94 5.52 10.62
N VAL A 119 -5.33 4.54 9.82
CA VAL A 119 -5.50 3.14 10.23
C VAL A 119 -4.53 2.29 9.42
N SER A 120 -3.75 1.44 10.07
CA SER A 120 -2.75 0.60 9.42
C SER A 120 -3.00 -0.89 9.67
N ALA A 121 -2.76 -1.70 8.66
CA ALA A 121 -2.63 -3.14 8.84
C ALA A 121 -1.28 -3.50 9.49
N ASN A 122 -1.17 -4.70 10.04
CA ASN A 122 0.11 -5.23 10.49
C ASN A 122 1.02 -5.50 9.29
N VAL A 123 2.20 -4.92 9.33
CA VAL A 123 3.24 -5.13 8.32
C VAL A 123 4.25 -6.15 8.84
N VAL A 124 4.37 -7.27 8.15
CA VAL A 124 5.15 -8.43 8.62
C VAL A 124 6.64 -8.35 8.26
N ASN A 125 7.03 -7.44 7.38
CA ASN A 125 8.42 -7.30 6.91
C ASN A 125 9.32 -6.42 7.79
N ASN A 126 8.78 -5.82 8.84
CA ASN A 126 9.50 -4.90 9.71
C ASN A 126 9.78 -5.58 11.07
N GLY A 127 11.06 -5.70 11.44
CA GLY A 127 11.47 -6.36 12.67
C GLY A 127 10.88 -5.73 13.94
N VAL A 128 10.73 -4.40 13.98
CA VAL A 128 10.16 -3.68 15.12
C VAL A 128 8.66 -3.98 15.24
N CYS A 129 7.92 -3.90 14.15
CA CYS A 129 6.50 -4.23 14.13
C CYS A 129 6.28 -5.70 14.51
N ASN A 130 7.12 -6.61 13.99
CA ASN A 130 7.06 -8.03 14.32
C ASN A 130 7.32 -8.30 15.80
N TYR A 131 8.28 -7.58 16.42
CA TYR A 131 8.52 -7.68 17.85
C TYR A 131 7.29 -7.31 18.67
N TYR A 132 6.67 -6.16 18.38
CA TYR A 132 5.46 -5.74 19.09
C TYR A 132 4.26 -6.65 18.84
N CYS A 133 4.10 -7.16 17.63
CA CYS A 133 3.07 -8.15 17.31
C CYS A 133 3.26 -9.45 18.10
N GLN A 134 4.49 -9.86 18.31
CA GLN A 134 4.84 -11.03 19.14
C GLN A 134 4.50 -10.78 20.61
N GLN A 135 4.85 -9.60 21.15
CA GLN A 135 4.50 -9.22 22.53
C GLN A 135 2.99 -9.14 22.74
N ALA A 136 2.24 -8.71 21.72
CA ALA A 136 0.77 -8.64 21.75
C ALA A 136 0.08 -10.00 21.51
N GLY A 137 0.85 -11.09 21.33
CA GLY A 137 0.30 -12.43 21.10
C GLY A 137 -0.35 -12.63 19.72
N VAL A 138 -0.04 -11.77 18.74
CA VAL A 138 -0.57 -11.88 17.38
C VAL A 138 0.02 -13.09 16.65
N TYR A 139 1.25 -13.50 17.01
CA TYR A 139 1.91 -14.69 16.48
C TYR A 139 2.24 -15.67 17.62
N ASP A 140 2.16 -16.96 17.33
CA ASP A 140 2.69 -17.98 18.23
C ASP A 140 4.24 -17.91 18.21
N SER A 141 4.83 -17.55 19.35
CA SER A 141 6.28 -17.44 19.53
C SER A 141 7.04 -18.76 19.34
N LYS A 142 6.32 -19.88 19.23
CA LYS A 142 6.91 -21.19 18.92
C LYS A 142 7.51 -21.27 17.52
N PHE A 143 6.99 -20.51 16.58
CA PHE A 143 7.44 -20.55 15.19
C PHE A 143 8.53 -19.53 14.86
N TRP A 144 8.60 -18.41 15.59
CA TRP A 144 9.60 -17.37 15.36
C TRP A 144 9.85 -16.53 16.60
N LYS A 145 11.04 -16.65 17.18
CA LYS A 145 11.45 -15.80 18.28
C LYS A 145 12.36 -14.70 17.73
N LEU A 146 11.81 -13.50 17.58
CA LEU A 146 12.62 -12.33 17.31
C LEU A 146 13.25 -11.86 18.63
N THR A 147 14.55 -11.89 18.67
CA THR A 147 15.33 -11.26 19.74
C THR A 147 15.77 -9.88 19.25
N CYS A 148 15.31 -8.81 19.89
CA CYS A 148 16.01 -7.53 19.77
C CYS A 148 17.41 -7.75 20.38
N ARG A 149 18.44 -7.72 19.55
CA ARG A 149 19.79 -7.49 20.08
C ARG A 149 19.82 -6.03 20.50
N SER A 150 19.84 -5.76 21.80
CA SER A 150 20.33 -4.49 22.30
C SER A 150 21.79 -4.39 21.84
N ASN A 151 22.09 -3.40 21.05
CA ASN A 151 23.48 -3.02 20.84
C ASN A 151 23.93 -2.30 22.12
N ASP A 152 24.17 -3.08 23.17
CA ASP A 152 24.92 -2.63 24.31
C ASP A 152 26.41 -2.80 23.94
N GLY A 153 26.98 -1.72 23.42
CA GLY A 153 28.37 -1.60 23.10
C GLY A 153 28.77 -0.16 23.01
#